data_e0a35fba94b5b065f5503179461111e2
#
_entry.id   e0a35fba94b5b065f5503179461111e2
#
_cell.length_a   1.000
_cell.length_b   1.000
_cell.length_c   1.000
_cell.angle_alpha   90.00
_cell.angle_beta   90.00
_cell.angle_gamma   90.00
#
_symmetry.space_group_name_H-M   'P 1'
#
loop_
_entity.id
_entity.type
_entity.pdbx_description
1 polymer ?
#
loop_
_entity_poly.entity_id
_entity_poly.type
_entity_poly.pdbx_seq_one_letter_code
_entity_poly.pdbx_strand_id
1 'polypeptide(L)'
;MNAIADDADFAAATSAYRRELHVHSYRMLGSFEEAEDAVQETYLRAWRARETFDGSAALRAWLYRIATNVCLDAIRRANRRPQGRSLDSIGEVPWIGPYPDRLLDEIAPPEDEPDAVAVSRETIELAFLAAVQLLPPRQRAVLILRDVVEWSAKETAELLDMSVVAVNSALQRARATMAANRPHGRTGAPPPRPTAEEMALVRRAIAAHEAADAQAMAEMLRDDVRVAMPPMPFW
;
A
#
# COMPACT_ATOMS: atom_id res chain seq x y z
N MET A 1 24.89 17.23 -19.51
CA MET A 1 23.92 16.95 -20.60
C MET A 1 22.85 16.08 -19.96
N ASN A 2 21.63 16.60 -19.87
CA ASN A 2 20.56 15.98 -19.07
C ASN A 2 20.07 14.72 -19.81
N ALA A 3 20.32 13.52 -19.26
CA ALA A 3 20.09 12.23 -19.93
C ALA A 3 18.58 11.86 -20.11
N ILE A 4 17.67 12.72 -19.68
CA ILE A 4 16.21 12.51 -19.75
C ILE A 4 15.47 13.75 -20.29
N ALA A 5 16.12 14.50 -21.17
CA ALA A 5 15.55 15.75 -21.71
C ALA A 5 14.53 15.50 -22.84
N ASP A 6 14.64 14.39 -23.55
CA ASP A 6 13.72 13.98 -24.62
C ASP A 6 12.58 13.11 -24.09
N ASP A 7 11.43 13.14 -24.75
CA ASP A 7 10.21 12.41 -24.41
C ASP A 7 10.44 10.88 -24.41
N ALA A 8 11.16 10.38 -25.42
CA ALA A 8 11.45 8.96 -25.58
C ALA A 8 12.45 8.48 -24.51
N ASP A 9 13.48 9.26 -24.22
CA ASP A 9 14.48 8.96 -23.20
C ASP A 9 13.86 8.97 -21.81
N PHE A 10 12.98 9.94 -21.52
CA PHE A 10 12.25 9.99 -20.25
C PHE A 10 11.36 8.77 -20.06
N ALA A 11 10.55 8.43 -21.07
CA ALA A 11 9.64 7.28 -21.00
C ALA A 11 10.43 5.97 -20.80
N ALA A 12 11.52 5.79 -21.54
CA ALA A 12 12.38 4.60 -21.42
C ALA A 12 13.04 4.51 -20.03
N ALA A 13 13.60 5.62 -19.53
CA ALA A 13 14.29 5.65 -18.25
C ALA A 13 13.35 5.44 -17.05
N THR A 14 12.10 5.89 -17.15
CA THR A 14 11.14 5.86 -16.03
C THR A 14 10.22 4.65 -16.05
N SER A 15 10.01 4.00 -17.21
CA SER A 15 9.09 2.85 -17.35
C SER A 15 9.43 1.68 -16.42
N ALA A 16 10.70 1.41 -16.19
CA ALA A 16 11.18 0.35 -15.30
C ALA A 16 10.71 0.54 -13.84
N TYR A 17 10.44 1.77 -13.43
CA TYR A 17 10.03 2.10 -12.06
C TYR A 17 8.52 2.08 -11.84
N ARG A 18 7.70 1.96 -12.91
CA ARG A 18 6.24 2.06 -12.83
C ARG A 18 5.65 1.15 -11.75
N ARG A 19 6.10 -0.08 -11.75
CA ARG A 19 5.58 -1.11 -10.86
C ARG A 19 5.93 -0.85 -9.40
N GLU A 20 7.20 -0.58 -9.10
CA GLU A 20 7.61 -0.30 -7.72
C GLU A 20 6.95 0.98 -7.17
N LEU A 21 6.75 2.01 -8.01
CA LEU A 21 6.03 3.21 -7.66
C LEU A 21 4.55 2.93 -7.41
N HIS A 22 3.94 2.03 -8.18
CA HIS A 22 2.55 1.60 -7.96
C HIS A 22 2.40 0.88 -6.62
N VAL A 23 3.27 -0.09 -6.33
CA VAL A 23 3.26 -0.81 -5.04
C VAL A 23 3.51 0.14 -3.87
N HIS A 24 4.44 1.09 -4.01
CA HIS A 24 4.67 2.13 -3.01
C HIS A 24 3.42 2.99 -2.78
N SER A 25 2.79 3.47 -3.86
CA SER A 25 1.57 4.27 -3.78
C SER A 25 0.41 3.49 -3.17
N TYR A 26 0.27 2.21 -3.53
CA TYR A 26 -0.73 1.33 -2.95
C TYR A 26 -0.54 1.13 -1.43
N ARG A 27 0.69 0.93 -0.96
CA ARG A 27 0.98 0.88 0.48
C ARG A 27 0.64 2.19 1.19
N MET A 28 0.84 3.32 0.51
CA MET A 28 0.50 4.64 1.04
C MET A 28 -1.00 4.91 1.11
N LEU A 29 -1.77 4.50 0.10
CA LEU A 29 -3.17 4.89 -0.12
C LEU A 29 -4.17 3.79 0.26
N GLY A 30 -3.80 2.51 0.15
CA GLY A 30 -4.66 1.36 0.44
C GLY A 30 -5.69 1.06 -0.66
N SER A 31 -5.62 1.72 -1.81
CA SER A 31 -6.50 1.54 -2.95
C SER A 31 -5.69 1.35 -4.22
N PHE A 32 -6.02 0.32 -5.00
CA PHE A 32 -5.35 0.06 -6.27
C PHE A 32 -5.60 1.18 -7.29
N GLU A 33 -6.82 1.67 -7.38
CA GLU A 33 -7.21 2.74 -8.30
C GLU A 33 -6.52 4.06 -7.93
N GLU A 34 -6.54 4.44 -6.64
CA GLU A 34 -5.84 5.65 -6.19
C GLU A 34 -4.32 5.54 -6.37
N ALA A 35 -3.75 4.35 -6.27
CA ALA A 35 -2.34 4.12 -6.55
C ALA A 35 -2.01 4.31 -8.03
N GLU A 36 -2.88 3.84 -8.93
CA GLU A 36 -2.73 4.04 -10.38
C GLU A 36 -2.80 5.54 -10.74
N ASP A 37 -3.77 6.27 -10.17
CA ASP A 37 -3.87 7.72 -10.33
C ASP A 37 -2.63 8.45 -9.79
N ALA A 38 -2.12 8.01 -8.63
CA ALA A 38 -0.91 8.58 -8.05
C ALA A 38 0.34 8.34 -8.91
N VAL A 39 0.45 7.19 -9.55
CA VAL A 39 1.54 6.91 -10.49
C VAL A 39 1.44 7.80 -11.73
N GLN A 40 0.25 7.96 -12.29
CA GLN A 40 0.03 8.86 -13.43
C GLN A 40 0.41 10.30 -13.09
N GLU A 41 -0.06 10.82 -11.96
CA GLU A 41 0.29 12.16 -11.48
C GLU A 41 1.79 12.30 -11.19
N THR A 42 2.42 11.22 -10.68
CA THR A 42 3.88 11.18 -10.46
C THR A 42 4.62 11.38 -11.76
N TYR A 43 4.25 10.67 -12.82
CA TYR A 43 4.87 10.83 -14.12
C TYR A 43 4.63 12.21 -14.73
N LEU A 44 3.43 12.76 -14.59
CA LEU A 44 3.13 14.12 -15.05
C LEU A 44 3.99 15.17 -14.33
N ARG A 45 4.16 15.04 -13.00
CA ARG A 45 5.03 15.96 -12.24
C ARG A 45 6.50 15.75 -12.58
N ALA A 46 6.93 14.50 -12.71
CA ALA A 46 8.29 14.17 -13.10
C ALA A 46 8.61 14.73 -14.49
N TRP A 47 7.69 14.55 -15.45
CA TRP A 47 7.84 15.11 -16.79
C TRP A 47 7.99 16.64 -16.77
N ARG A 48 7.13 17.33 -16.03
CA ARG A 48 7.20 18.81 -15.91
C ARG A 48 8.49 19.29 -15.25
N ALA A 49 9.03 18.48 -14.33
CA ALA A 49 10.23 18.81 -13.57
C ALA A 49 11.53 18.21 -14.16
N ARG A 50 11.47 17.51 -15.32
CA ARG A 50 12.61 16.77 -15.89
C ARG A 50 13.85 17.62 -16.15
N GLU A 51 13.65 18.88 -16.49
CA GLU A 51 14.77 19.82 -16.74
C GLU A 51 15.50 20.19 -15.45
N THR A 52 14.84 20.07 -14.29
CA THR A 52 15.43 20.33 -12.98
C THR A 52 16.16 19.12 -12.41
N PHE A 53 16.02 17.96 -13.03
CA PHE A 53 16.77 16.77 -12.67
C PHE A 53 18.20 16.87 -13.21
N ASP A 54 19.13 17.14 -12.30
CA ASP A 54 20.55 17.35 -12.64
C ASP A 54 21.37 16.05 -12.64
N GLY A 55 20.73 14.91 -12.32
CA GLY A 55 21.41 13.61 -12.20
C GLY A 55 22.22 13.45 -10.91
N SER A 56 22.21 14.41 -10.00
CA SER A 56 22.93 14.33 -8.73
C SER A 56 22.35 13.28 -7.76
N ALA A 57 21.03 13.03 -7.87
CA ALA A 57 20.35 11.95 -7.17
C ALA A 57 20.08 10.78 -8.13
N ALA A 58 19.99 9.55 -7.59
CA ALA A 58 19.51 8.43 -8.38
C ALA A 58 18.08 8.71 -8.87
N LEU A 59 17.80 8.43 -10.15
CA LEU A 59 16.48 8.64 -10.78
C LEU A 59 15.36 7.98 -9.93
N ARG A 60 15.62 6.79 -9.40
CA ARG A 60 14.72 6.08 -8.49
C ARG A 60 14.34 6.94 -7.27
N ALA A 61 15.33 7.53 -6.60
CA ALA A 61 15.10 8.36 -5.40
C ALA A 61 14.28 9.62 -5.73
N TRP A 62 14.56 10.23 -6.87
CA TRP A 62 13.82 11.39 -7.35
C TRP A 62 12.35 11.07 -7.65
N LEU A 63 12.09 9.94 -8.33
CA LEU A 63 10.73 9.47 -8.61
C LEU A 63 9.97 9.12 -7.32
N TYR A 64 10.62 8.45 -6.37
CA TYR A 64 10.02 8.14 -5.06
C TYR A 64 9.66 9.40 -4.27
N ARG A 65 10.50 10.44 -4.34
CA ARG A 65 10.19 11.74 -3.73
C ARG A 65 8.91 12.33 -4.30
N ILE A 66 8.75 12.33 -5.61
CA ILE A 66 7.56 12.83 -6.28
C ILE A 66 6.34 11.97 -5.90
N ALA A 67 6.44 10.64 -6.00
CA ALA A 67 5.35 9.71 -5.70
C ALA A 67 4.86 9.84 -4.25
N THR A 68 5.80 9.89 -3.30
CA THR A 68 5.46 10.06 -1.87
C THR A 68 4.71 11.38 -1.63
N ASN A 69 5.17 12.48 -2.24
CA ASN A 69 4.50 13.76 -2.13
C ASN A 69 3.11 13.74 -2.78
N VAL A 70 2.94 13.08 -3.93
CA VAL A 70 1.62 12.88 -4.57
C VAL A 70 0.68 12.14 -3.63
N CYS A 71 1.12 11.04 -3.01
CA CYS A 71 0.33 10.28 -2.04
C CYS A 71 -0.04 11.12 -0.81
N LEU A 72 0.91 11.87 -0.24
CA LEU A 72 0.65 12.77 0.89
C LEU A 72 -0.36 13.88 0.52
N ASP A 73 -0.30 14.39 -0.71
CA ASP A 73 -1.26 15.37 -1.22
C ASP A 73 -2.65 14.75 -1.41
N ALA A 74 -2.73 13.50 -1.91
CA ALA A 74 -3.98 12.77 -2.06
C ALA A 74 -4.66 12.55 -0.70
N ILE A 75 -3.93 12.06 0.29
CA ILE A 75 -4.43 11.87 1.66
C ILE A 75 -4.92 13.21 2.26
N ARG A 76 -4.15 14.30 2.09
CA ARG A 76 -4.55 15.62 2.56
C ARG A 76 -5.82 16.14 1.89
N ARG A 77 -6.02 15.83 0.60
CA ARG A 77 -7.23 16.19 -0.15
C ARG A 77 -8.44 15.39 0.30
N ALA A 78 -8.29 14.09 0.51
CA ALA A 78 -9.33 13.22 1.03
C ALA A 78 -9.83 13.70 2.41
N ASN A 79 -8.90 14.03 3.32
CA ASN A 79 -9.24 14.52 4.66
C ASN A 79 -9.90 15.92 4.67
N ARG A 80 -9.77 16.71 3.60
CA ARG A 80 -10.39 18.04 3.46
C ARG A 80 -11.75 18.01 2.77
N ARG A 81 -12.11 16.94 2.06
CA ARG A 81 -13.47 16.82 1.53
C ARG A 81 -14.41 16.70 2.71
N PRO A 82 -15.45 17.55 2.82
CA PRO A 82 -16.50 17.33 3.79
C PRO A 82 -17.07 15.96 3.47
N GLN A 83 -16.81 14.99 4.33
CA GLN A 83 -17.55 13.75 4.29
C GLN A 83 -19.00 14.17 4.45
N GLY A 84 -19.81 13.99 3.40
CA GLY A 84 -21.23 14.28 3.50
C GLY A 84 -21.71 13.62 4.78
N ARG A 85 -22.23 14.43 5.72
CA ARG A 85 -22.79 13.96 6.98
C ARG A 85 -23.95 13.04 6.63
N SER A 86 -23.66 11.80 6.41
CA SER A 86 -24.61 10.72 6.32
C SER A 86 -24.32 9.81 7.48
N LEU A 87 -25.20 9.93 8.48
CA LEU A 87 -25.64 8.89 9.39
C LEU A 87 -24.52 8.06 10.04
N ASP A 88 -24.36 8.33 11.34
CA ASP A 88 -23.74 7.45 12.33
C ASP A 88 -22.45 6.76 11.87
N SER A 89 -21.36 7.36 12.28
CA SER A 89 -19.99 6.91 12.16
C SER A 89 -19.82 5.40 12.42
N ILE A 90 -20.09 4.61 11.41
CA ILE A 90 -19.49 3.28 11.31
C ILE A 90 -18.06 3.58 10.88
N GLY A 91 -17.16 3.51 11.85
CA GLY A 91 -15.75 3.78 11.87
C GLY A 91 -15.16 4.27 10.55
N GLU A 92 -14.49 5.41 10.59
CA GLU A 92 -13.64 5.97 9.53
C GLU A 92 -12.47 5.03 9.19
N VAL A 93 -12.77 3.80 8.80
CA VAL A 93 -11.76 2.92 8.23
C VAL A 93 -11.72 3.25 6.75
N PRO A 94 -10.62 3.83 6.24
CA PRO A 94 -10.45 4.04 4.81
C PRO A 94 -10.69 2.70 4.11
N TRP A 95 -11.50 2.72 3.05
CA TRP A 95 -11.72 1.52 2.24
C TRP A 95 -10.38 1.02 1.70
N ILE A 96 -10.02 -0.22 2.01
CA ILE A 96 -8.82 -0.86 1.51
C ILE A 96 -9.25 -1.84 0.42
N GLY A 97 -8.91 -1.50 -0.83
CA GLY A 97 -9.10 -2.39 -1.96
C GLY A 97 -7.98 -3.43 -2.03
N PRO A 98 -8.29 -4.73 -2.25
CA PRO A 98 -7.24 -5.75 -2.40
C PRO A 98 -6.39 -5.48 -3.64
N TYR A 99 -5.11 -5.85 -3.56
CA TYR A 99 -4.24 -5.83 -4.73
C TYR A 99 -4.64 -6.99 -5.67
N PRO A 100 -4.75 -6.77 -6.99
CA PRO A 100 -5.15 -7.83 -7.92
C PRO A 100 -4.19 -9.01 -7.90
N ASP A 101 -4.71 -10.22 -7.67
CA ASP A 101 -3.91 -11.46 -7.55
C ASP A 101 -3.00 -11.70 -8.75
N ARG A 102 -3.48 -11.42 -9.96
CA ARG A 102 -2.71 -11.57 -11.20
C ARG A 102 -1.41 -10.74 -11.24
N LEU A 103 -1.33 -9.70 -10.41
CA LEU A 103 -0.16 -8.83 -10.32
C LEU A 103 0.74 -9.18 -9.12
N LEU A 104 0.29 -10.08 -8.24
CA LEU A 104 1.08 -10.50 -7.07
C LEU A 104 2.34 -11.26 -7.46
N ASP A 105 2.24 -12.14 -8.46
CA ASP A 105 3.39 -12.93 -8.94
C ASP A 105 4.45 -12.06 -9.63
N GLU A 106 4.05 -10.89 -10.06
CA GLU A 106 4.93 -9.93 -10.68
C GLU A 106 5.65 -9.01 -9.66
N ILE A 107 5.32 -9.00 -8.38
CA ILE A 107 5.87 -8.07 -7.38
C ILE A 107 7.30 -8.41 -6.98
N ALA A 108 7.68 -9.66 -7.07
CA ALA A 108 9.04 -10.10 -6.80
C ALA A 108 9.76 -10.46 -8.10
N PRO A 109 10.96 -9.93 -8.34
CA PRO A 109 11.79 -10.41 -9.43
C PRO A 109 12.09 -11.91 -9.26
N PRO A 110 12.19 -12.67 -10.35
CA PRO A 110 12.47 -14.12 -10.28
C PRO A 110 13.84 -14.45 -9.67
N GLU A 111 14.71 -13.49 -9.53
CA GLU A 111 16.08 -13.61 -9.00
C GLU A 111 16.18 -13.29 -7.50
N ASP A 112 15.09 -12.82 -6.87
CA ASP A 112 15.09 -12.52 -5.45
C ASP A 112 15.05 -13.79 -4.61
N GLU A 113 15.77 -13.75 -3.49
CA GLU A 113 15.73 -14.83 -2.50
C GLU A 113 14.29 -15.08 -2.02
N PRO A 114 13.91 -16.34 -1.71
CA PRO A 114 12.56 -16.69 -1.26
C PRO A 114 12.03 -15.83 -0.10
N ASP A 115 12.93 -15.38 0.77
CA ASP A 115 12.59 -14.52 1.92
C ASP A 115 12.21 -13.12 1.48
N ALA A 116 12.88 -12.54 0.47
CA ALA A 116 12.54 -11.22 -0.08
C ALA A 116 11.16 -11.24 -0.76
N VAL A 117 10.86 -12.32 -1.48
CA VAL A 117 9.53 -12.55 -2.09
C VAL A 117 8.44 -12.62 -1.01
N ALA A 118 8.69 -13.35 0.08
CA ALA A 118 7.73 -13.49 1.18
C ALA A 118 7.48 -12.15 1.87
N VAL A 119 8.52 -11.37 2.17
CA VAL A 119 8.41 -10.02 2.77
C VAL A 119 7.65 -9.07 1.83
N SER A 120 7.92 -9.11 0.54
CA SER A 120 7.23 -8.27 -0.45
C SER A 120 5.72 -8.56 -0.47
N ARG A 121 5.33 -9.84 -0.46
CA ARG A 121 3.92 -10.25 -0.41
C ARG A 121 3.26 -9.87 0.90
N GLU A 122 3.91 -10.08 2.04
CA GLU A 122 3.36 -9.71 3.36
C GLU A 122 3.04 -8.21 3.45
N THR A 123 3.84 -7.36 2.83
CA THR A 123 3.64 -5.90 2.91
C THR A 123 2.50 -5.36 2.07
N ILE A 124 1.88 -6.18 1.23
CA ILE A 124 0.65 -5.85 0.50
C ILE A 124 -0.57 -6.63 1.00
N GLU A 125 -0.41 -7.47 2.01
CA GLU A 125 -1.54 -8.12 2.65
C GLU A 125 -2.47 -7.10 3.32
N LEU A 126 -3.77 -7.36 3.27
CA LEU A 126 -4.79 -6.46 3.82
C LEU A 126 -4.57 -6.12 5.29
N ALA A 127 -4.07 -7.08 6.09
CA ALA A 127 -3.79 -6.87 7.50
C ALA A 127 -2.67 -5.83 7.73
N PHE A 128 -1.61 -5.88 6.91
CA PHE A 128 -0.54 -4.88 6.95
C PHE A 128 -1.06 -3.52 6.50
N LEU A 129 -1.80 -3.49 5.39
CA LEU A 129 -2.36 -2.25 4.85
C LEU A 129 -3.34 -1.60 5.84
N ALA A 130 -4.22 -2.38 6.48
CA ALA A 130 -5.13 -1.88 7.50
C ALA A 130 -4.37 -1.23 8.66
N ALA A 131 -3.34 -1.91 9.17
CA ALA A 131 -2.51 -1.37 10.24
C ALA A 131 -1.75 -0.10 9.82
N VAL A 132 -1.21 -0.08 8.60
CA VAL A 132 -0.51 1.10 8.05
C VAL A 132 -1.47 2.29 7.87
N GLN A 133 -2.74 2.06 7.52
CA GLN A 133 -3.73 3.14 7.40
C GLN A 133 -4.03 3.84 8.75
N LEU A 134 -3.79 3.18 9.88
CA LEU A 134 -3.92 3.80 11.21
C LEU A 134 -2.81 4.83 11.50
N LEU A 135 -1.73 4.81 10.73
CA LEU A 135 -0.62 5.72 10.93
C LEU A 135 -0.91 7.12 10.35
N PRO A 136 -0.51 8.20 11.05
CA PRO A 136 -0.44 9.52 10.44
C PRO A 136 0.36 9.49 9.14
N PRO A 137 -0.04 10.21 8.09
CA PRO A 137 0.52 10.07 6.74
C PRO A 137 2.05 10.14 6.65
N ARG A 138 2.69 11.05 7.40
CA ARG A 138 4.16 11.15 7.43
C ARG A 138 4.83 9.99 8.16
N GLN A 139 4.21 9.45 9.23
CA GLN A 139 4.73 8.26 9.91
C GLN A 139 4.60 7.03 9.03
N ARG A 140 3.52 6.92 8.27
CA ARG A 140 3.31 5.89 7.25
C ARG A 140 4.40 5.93 6.19
N ALA A 141 4.66 7.10 5.60
CA ALA A 141 5.72 7.28 4.61
C ALA A 141 7.10 6.86 5.16
N VAL A 142 7.42 7.31 6.38
CA VAL A 142 8.68 6.93 7.04
C VAL A 142 8.77 5.43 7.25
N LEU A 143 7.73 4.77 7.75
CA LEU A 143 7.72 3.32 7.96
C LEU A 143 7.95 2.57 6.65
N ILE A 144 7.21 2.91 5.59
CA ILE A 144 7.33 2.25 4.29
C ILE A 144 8.73 2.44 3.71
N LEU A 145 9.27 3.66 3.71
CA LEU A 145 10.59 3.94 3.16
C LEU A 145 11.70 3.24 3.95
N ARG A 146 11.59 3.17 5.28
CA ARG A 146 12.63 2.62 6.17
C ARG A 146 12.58 1.09 6.27
N ASP A 147 11.39 0.52 6.45
CA ASP A 147 11.22 -0.89 6.82
C ASP A 147 10.82 -1.77 5.62
N VAL A 148 10.32 -1.18 4.53
CA VAL A 148 9.89 -1.93 3.34
C VAL A 148 10.77 -1.65 2.12
N VAL A 149 11.14 -0.40 1.91
CA VAL A 149 12.03 0.01 0.79
C VAL A 149 13.51 0.01 1.22
N GLU A 150 13.77 -0.14 2.52
CA GLU A 150 15.09 -0.27 3.16
C GLU A 150 16.03 0.94 2.97
N TRP A 151 15.46 2.12 2.79
CA TRP A 151 16.26 3.32 2.67
C TRP A 151 16.85 3.75 4.01
N SER A 152 18.03 4.36 3.97
CA SER A 152 18.68 4.90 5.15
C SER A 152 17.89 6.06 5.76
N ALA A 153 18.10 6.34 7.05
CA ALA A 153 17.47 7.48 7.71
C ALA A 153 17.82 8.82 7.05
N LYS A 154 19.02 8.91 6.45
CA LYS A 154 19.49 10.10 5.74
C LYS A 154 18.72 10.28 4.42
N GLU A 155 18.62 9.26 3.58
CA GLU A 155 17.89 9.30 2.33
C GLU A 155 16.40 9.60 2.58
N THR A 156 15.80 8.96 3.58
CA THR A 156 14.40 9.22 3.98
C THR A 156 14.20 10.66 4.45
N ALA A 157 15.16 11.22 5.20
CA ALA A 157 15.12 12.58 5.67
C ALA A 157 15.18 13.59 4.51
N GLU A 158 16.09 13.36 3.57
CA GLU A 158 16.22 14.17 2.35
C GLU A 158 14.96 14.10 1.47
N LEU A 159 14.37 12.90 1.33
CA LEU A 159 13.16 12.68 0.53
C LEU A 159 11.95 13.41 1.12
N LEU A 160 11.76 13.33 2.46
CA LEU A 160 10.58 13.87 3.14
C LEU A 160 10.74 15.30 3.63
N ASP A 161 11.89 15.93 3.38
CA ASP A 161 12.26 17.25 3.91
C ASP A 161 12.13 17.29 5.45
N MET A 162 12.80 16.32 6.09
CA MET A 162 12.80 16.14 7.55
C MET A 162 14.24 16.07 8.08
N SER A 163 14.43 16.28 9.39
CA SER A 163 15.70 15.92 10.02
C SER A 163 15.79 14.40 10.26
N VAL A 164 17.01 13.86 10.28
CA VAL A 164 17.24 12.44 10.62
C VAL A 164 16.66 12.08 11.98
N VAL A 165 16.74 13.00 12.95
CA VAL A 165 16.15 12.81 14.29
C VAL A 165 14.62 12.70 14.21
N ALA A 166 13.99 13.55 13.38
CA ALA A 166 12.53 13.50 13.16
C ALA A 166 12.10 12.19 12.47
N VAL A 167 12.88 11.71 11.50
CA VAL A 167 12.65 10.41 10.83
C VAL A 167 12.71 9.27 11.84
N ASN A 168 13.78 9.20 12.66
CA ASN A 168 13.93 8.14 13.66
C ASN A 168 12.79 8.16 14.70
N SER A 169 12.40 9.36 15.16
CA SER A 169 11.28 9.51 16.09
C SER A 169 9.94 9.13 15.47
N ALA A 170 9.72 9.44 14.20
CA ALA A 170 8.52 9.04 13.45
C ALA A 170 8.47 7.52 13.26
N LEU A 171 9.60 6.90 12.91
CA LEU A 171 9.71 5.45 12.75
C LEU A 171 9.41 4.71 14.06
N GLN A 172 9.97 5.19 15.17
CA GLN A 172 9.73 4.58 16.49
C GLN A 172 8.23 4.61 16.84
N ARG A 173 7.56 5.75 16.64
CA ARG A 173 6.11 5.86 16.88
C ARG A 173 5.31 4.97 15.94
N ALA A 174 5.67 4.94 14.65
CA ALA A 174 5.00 4.08 13.67
C ALA A 174 5.10 2.60 14.07
N ARG A 175 6.29 2.13 14.42
CA ARG A 175 6.50 0.75 14.86
C ARG A 175 5.71 0.42 16.14
N ALA A 176 5.63 1.34 17.09
CA ALA A 176 4.84 1.16 18.31
C ALA A 176 3.34 1.02 17.99
N THR A 177 2.82 1.86 17.10
CA THR A 177 1.42 1.77 16.65
C THR A 177 1.16 0.46 15.89
N MET A 178 2.06 0.06 15.01
CA MET A 178 1.94 -1.22 14.30
C MET A 178 1.95 -2.41 15.26
N ALA A 179 2.82 -2.41 16.26
CA ALA A 179 2.88 -3.46 17.27
C ALA A 179 1.60 -3.56 18.11
N ALA A 180 1.02 -2.41 18.48
CA ALA A 180 -0.22 -2.34 19.26
C ALA A 180 -1.45 -2.81 18.47
N ASN A 181 -1.41 -2.71 17.13
CA ASN A 181 -2.54 -3.07 16.25
C ASN A 181 -2.29 -4.36 15.46
N ARG A 182 -1.28 -5.14 15.81
CA ARG A 182 -1.11 -6.47 15.20
C ARG A 182 -2.31 -7.34 15.54
N PRO A 183 -2.92 -8.01 14.54
CA PRO A 183 -3.94 -9.00 14.81
C PRO A 183 -3.40 -10.06 15.79
N HIS A 184 -4.12 -10.31 16.86
CA HIS A 184 -3.75 -11.32 17.86
C HIS A 184 -3.64 -12.68 17.14
N GLY A 185 -2.44 -13.28 17.17
CA GLY A 185 -2.19 -14.61 16.63
C GLY A 185 -1.08 -14.76 15.60
N ARG A 186 -0.53 -13.67 15.07
CA ARG A 186 0.64 -13.77 14.15
C ARG A 186 1.94 -13.49 14.91
N THR A 187 2.46 -14.51 15.54
CA THR A 187 3.87 -14.60 15.94
C THR A 187 4.66 -14.88 14.66
N GLY A 188 5.35 -13.96 14.10
CA GLY A 188 6.42 -14.01 13.04
C GLY A 188 6.62 -15.28 12.18
N ALA A 189 5.89 -16.34 12.41
CA ALA A 189 5.88 -17.53 11.58
C ALA A 189 4.90 -17.34 10.41
N PRO A 190 5.25 -17.78 9.20
CA PRO A 190 4.31 -17.82 8.09
C PRO A 190 3.04 -18.55 8.55
N PRO A 191 1.84 -18.12 8.10
CA PRO A 191 0.62 -18.82 8.46
C PRO A 191 0.78 -20.30 8.11
N PRO A 192 0.35 -21.21 9.00
CA PRO A 192 0.38 -22.62 8.68
C PRO A 192 -0.38 -22.82 7.36
N ARG A 193 0.11 -23.73 6.53
CA ARG A 193 -0.62 -24.08 5.30
C ARG A 193 -2.04 -24.48 5.69
N PRO A 194 -3.05 -23.97 4.96
CA PRO A 194 -4.43 -24.34 5.25
C PRO A 194 -4.59 -25.86 5.29
N THR A 195 -5.30 -26.35 6.29
CA THR A 195 -5.65 -27.76 6.38
C THR A 195 -6.55 -28.20 5.22
N ALA A 196 -6.66 -29.49 4.99
CA ALA A 196 -7.56 -30.01 3.96
C ALA A 196 -9.03 -29.57 4.20
N GLU A 197 -9.43 -29.46 5.47
CA GLU A 197 -10.77 -29.02 5.89
C GLU A 197 -10.97 -27.52 5.58
N GLU A 198 -10.00 -26.67 5.94
CA GLU A 198 -10.05 -25.23 5.61
C GLU A 198 -10.08 -25.01 4.09
N MET A 199 -9.29 -25.76 3.33
CA MET A 199 -9.33 -25.70 1.87
C MET A 199 -10.65 -26.20 1.29
N ALA A 200 -11.30 -27.18 1.92
CA ALA A 200 -12.62 -27.63 1.52
C ALA A 200 -13.68 -26.57 1.79
N LEU A 201 -13.60 -25.88 2.94
CA LEU A 201 -14.48 -24.76 3.27
C LEU A 201 -14.33 -23.61 2.28
N VAL A 202 -13.10 -23.23 1.95
CA VAL A 202 -12.82 -22.19 0.94
C VAL A 202 -13.43 -22.55 -0.41
N ARG A 203 -13.24 -23.78 -0.89
CA ARG A 203 -13.83 -24.24 -2.16
C ARG A 203 -15.36 -24.19 -2.14
N ARG A 204 -15.99 -24.57 -1.03
CA ARG A 204 -17.45 -24.47 -0.86
C ARG A 204 -17.92 -23.02 -0.89
N ALA A 205 -17.20 -22.12 -0.21
CA ALA A 205 -17.52 -20.69 -0.19
C ALA A 205 -17.41 -20.09 -1.60
N ILE A 206 -16.37 -20.42 -2.37
CA ILE A 206 -16.21 -19.98 -3.76
C ILE A 206 -17.38 -20.49 -4.61
N ALA A 207 -17.69 -21.78 -4.54
CA ALA A 207 -18.78 -22.37 -5.33
C ALA A 207 -20.15 -21.76 -4.99
N ALA A 208 -20.45 -21.52 -3.71
CA ALA A 208 -21.67 -20.85 -3.30
C ALA A 208 -21.74 -19.39 -3.79
N HIS A 209 -20.62 -18.69 -3.76
CA HIS A 209 -20.53 -17.32 -4.27
C HIS A 209 -20.75 -17.26 -5.79
N GLU A 210 -20.09 -18.13 -6.56
CA GLU A 210 -20.24 -18.22 -8.02
C GLU A 210 -21.66 -18.59 -8.45
N ALA A 211 -22.33 -19.45 -7.65
CA ALA A 211 -23.72 -19.82 -7.86
C ALA A 211 -24.74 -18.79 -7.35
N ALA A 212 -24.29 -17.71 -6.70
CA ALA A 212 -25.11 -16.74 -5.96
C ALA A 212 -26.08 -17.43 -4.96
N ASP A 213 -25.65 -18.55 -4.36
CA ASP A 213 -26.42 -19.33 -3.39
C ASP A 213 -26.26 -18.75 -1.98
N ALA A 214 -27.14 -17.80 -1.65
CA ALA A 214 -27.13 -17.12 -0.34
C ALA A 214 -27.40 -18.09 0.81
N GLN A 215 -28.17 -19.17 0.60
CA GLN A 215 -28.48 -20.16 1.61
C GLN A 215 -27.21 -20.97 1.96
N ALA A 216 -26.52 -21.48 0.96
CA ALA A 216 -25.27 -22.22 1.15
C ALA A 216 -24.19 -21.33 1.79
N MET A 217 -24.14 -20.03 1.46
CA MET A 217 -23.25 -19.08 2.14
C MET A 217 -23.60 -18.91 3.61
N ALA A 218 -24.88 -18.72 3.93
CA ALA A 218 -25.35 -18.55 5.30
C ALA A 218 -25.04 -19.77 6.20
N GLU A 219 -25.16 -20.98 5.66
CA GLU A 219 -24.87 -22.24 6.38
C GLU A 219 -23.38 -22.41 6.74
N MET A 220 -22.48 -21.68 6.08
CA MET A 220 -21.04 -21.69 6.38
C MET A 220 -20.63 -20.66 7.42
N LEU A 221 -21.51 -19.72 7.76
CA LEU A 221 -21.22 -18.66 8.70
C LEU A 221 -21.34 -19.17 10.14
N ARG A 222 -20.56 -18.60 11.03
CA ARG A 222 -20.67 -18.84 12.47
C ARG A 222 -21.81 -18.02 13.06
N ASP A 223 -22.36 -18.46 14.18
CA ASP A 223 -23.45 -17.75 14.88
C ASP A 223 -23.05 -16.32 15.33
N ASP A 224 -21.75 -16.07 15.52
CA ASP A 224 -21.20 -14.79 15.94
C ASP A 224 -20.63 -13.96 14.77
N VAL A 225 -20.96 -14.32 13.54
CA VAL A 225 -20.46 -13.60 12.36
C VAL A 225 -20.93 -12.14 12.36
N ARG A 226 -20.01 -11.25 12.00
CA ARG A 226 -20.32 -9.84 11.75
C ARG A 226 -20.09 -9.55 10.28
N VAL A 227 -21.13 -9.14 9.59
CA VAL A 227 -21.04 -8.72 8.20
C VAL A 227 -20.98 -7.19 8.17
N ALA A 228 -19.98 -6.65 7.50
CA ALA A 228 -19.87 -5.22 7.23
C ALA A 228 -19.74 -5.01 5.72
N MET A 229 -20.51 -4.09 5.17
CA MET A 229 -20.45 -3.69 3.76
C MET A 229 -20.13 -2.20 3.64
N PRO A 230 -18.87 -1.80 3.84
CA PRO A 230 -18.48 -0.45 3.50
C PRO A 230 -18.48 -0.28 1.97
N PRO A 231 -18.74 0.91 1.42
CA PRO A 231 -19.06 2.15 2.13
C PRO A 231 -20.57 2.41 2.26
N MET A 232 -21.40 1.42 2.09
CA MET A 232 -22.86 1.59 2.08
C MET A 232 -23.41 1.57 3.50
N PRO A 233 -24.01 2.67 4.00
CA PRO A 233 -24.62 2.71 5.33
C PRO A 233 -26.04 2.12 5.36
N PHE A 234 -26.40 1.33 4.36
CA PHE A 234 -27.77 0.84 4.21
C PHE A 234 -27.80 -0.67 4.35
N TRP A 235 -27.88 -1.12 5.58
CA TRP A 235 -28.52 -2.43 5.89
C TRP A 235 -28.76 -2.51 7.37
#